data_415c0fd92286b3e739f07d063906cc9c
#
_entry.id   415c0fd92286b3e739f07d063906cc9c
#
_cell.length_a   1.000
_cell.length_b   1.000
_cell.length_c   1.000
_cell.angle_alpha   90.00
_cell.angle_beta   90.00
_cell.angle_gamma   90.00
#
_symmetry.space_group_name_H-M   'P 1'
#
loop_
_entity.id
_entity.type
_entity.pdbx_description
1 polymer ?
#
loop_
_entity_poly.entity_id
_entity_poly.type
_entity_poly.pdbx_seq_one_letter_code
_entity_poly.pdbx_strand_id
1 'polypeptide(L)'
;DGGSTVIDFAFLAEAFRTLVPGLPLTFQLASLSLALGAILSVLFGVLATVGGTVVSRVVAFYVFCIRGTPLLVQIFIVYYGMGQFRPFLQDWGVWFIFREPFWCAIIALTVNTAAYGSEIVRGGLKSVPAGQIEAAKACGMSGVLLYRRIILPIAFRQALPGYSNEI
;
A
#
# COMPACT_ATOMS: atom_id res chain seq x y z
N ASP A 1 0.61 48.82 -17.83
CA ASP A 1 -0.48 47.85 -17.69
C ASP A 1 -0.09 46.85 -16.58
N GLY A 2 -0.44 47.28 -15.35
CA GLY A 2 -0.23 46.47 -14.17
C GLY A 2 -1.33 45.41 -14.06
N GLY A 3 -1.03 44.19 -14.46
CA GLY A 3 -1.85 43.02 -14.13
C GLY A 3 -1.81 42.78 -12.64
N SER A 4 -2.66 43.49 -11.89
CA SER A 4 -2.96 43.15 -10.51
C SER A 4 -3.63 41.77 -10.51
N THR A 5 -2.92 40.76 -10.05
CA THR A 5 -3.50 39.46 -9.66
C THR A 5 -4.45 39.71 -8.49
N VAL A 6 -5.61 40.27 -8.80
CA VAL A 6 -6.71 40.37 -7.81
C VAL A 6 -7.15 38.93 -7.59
N ILE A 7 -6.83 38.40 -6.40
CA ILE A 7 -7.36 37.12 -5.94
C ILE A 7 -8.88 37.28 -5.94
N ASP A 8 -9.54 36.62 -6.89
CA ASP A 8 -11.00 36.66 -7.00
C ASP A 8 -11.58 35.76 -5.89
N PHE A 9 -12.01 36.40 -4.81
CA PHE A 9 -12.61 35.70 -3.67
C PHE A 9 -13.90 34.97 -4.04
N ALA A 10 -14.63 35.43 -5.06
CA ALA A 10 -15.82 34.75 -5.56
C ALA A 10 -15.42 33.43 -6.24
N PHE A 11 -14.38 33.44 -7.09
CA PHE A 11 -13.83 32.25 -7.70
C PHE A 11 -13.32 31.25 -6.65
N LEU A 12 -12.61 31.72 -5.61
CA LEU A 12 -12.13 30.85 -4.53
C LEU A 12 -13.30 30.20 -3.78
N ALA A 13 -14.35 30.98 -3.46
CA ALA A 13 -15.54 30.45 -2.76
C ALA A 13 -16.28 29.41 -3.61
N GLU A 14 -16.38 29.61 -4.92
CA GLU A 14 -17.00 28.66 -5.84
C GLU A 14 -16.15 27.38 -6.00
N ALA A 15 -14.83 27.54 -6.13
CA ALA A 15 -13.90 26.41 -6.15
C ALA A 15 -14.01 25.56 -4.86
N PHE A 16 -14.06 26.20 -3.69
CA PHE A 16 -14.25 25.51 -2.43
C PHE A 16 -15.59 24.76 -2.37
N ARG A 17 -16.69 25.39 -2.79
CA ARG A 17 -18.01 24.73 -2.84
C ARG A 17 -18.03 23.52 -3.76
N THR A 18 -17.23 23.53 -4.83
CA THR A 18 -17.15 22.42 -5.78
C THR A 18 -16.25 21.30 -5.26
N LEU A 19 -15.18 21.61 -4.54
CA LEU A 19 -14.20 20.63 -4.03
C LEU A 19 -14.64 19.92 -2.74
N VAL A 20 -15.27 20.66 -1.82
CA VAL A 20 -15.68 20.11 -0.50
C VAL A 20 -16.55 18.85 -0.59
N PRO A 21 -17.53 18.73 -1.50
CA PRO A 21 -18.32 17.51 -1.66
C PRO A 21 -17.52 16.28 -2.07
N GLY A 22 -16.31 16.45 -2.64
CA GLY A 22 -15.42 15.35 -2.99
C GLY A 22 -14.61 14.79 -1.82
N LEU A 23 -14.49 15.52 -0.70
CA LEU A 23 -13.71 15.13 0.46
C LEU A 23 -14.14 13.75 1.06
N PRO A 24 -15.44 13.48 1.27
CA PRO A 24 -15.86 12.19 1.83
C PRO A 24 -15.41 11.01 0.96
N LEU A 25 -15.51 11.13 -0.36
CA LEU A 25 -15.06 10.10 -1.29
C LEU A 25 -13.54 9.90 -1.20
N THR A 26 -12.78 10.99 -1.12
CA THR A 26 -11.32 10.94 -0.97
C THR A 26 -10.93 10.23 0.33
N PHE A 27 -11.59 10.56 1.46
CA PHE A 27 -11.34 9.90 2.73
C PHE A 27 -11.71 8.41 2.72
N GLN A 28 -12.82 8.04 2.05
CA GLN A 28 -13.21 6.63 1.90
C GLN A 28 -12.17 5.86 1.07
N LEU A 29 -11.76 6.39 -0.08
CA LEU A 29 -10.73 5.78 -0.92
C LEU A 29 -9.41 5.63 -0.16
N ALA A 30 -8.94 6.69 0.48
CA ALA A 30 -7.69 6.68 1.22
C ALA A 30 -7.73 5.70 2.40
N SER A 31 -8.74 5.81 3.28
CA SER A 31 -8.81 4.98 4.48
C SER A 31 -8.94 3.49 4.15
N LEU A 32 -9.78 3.14 3.18
CA LEU A 32 -10.01 1.73 2.81
C LEU A 32 -8.79 1.14 2.11
N SER A 33 -8.20 1.86 1.15
CA SER A 33 -7.00 1.38 0.44
C SER A 33 -5.77 1.30 1.35
N LEU A 34 -5.59 2.27 2.28
CA LEU A 34 -4.51 2.22 3.26
C LEU A 34 -4.67 1.06 4.24
N ALA A 35 -5.89 0.81 4.74
CA ALA A 35 -6.15 -0.29 5.66
C ALA A 35 -5.87 -1.66 4.99
N LEU A 36 -6.42 -1.88 3.80
CA LEU A 36 -6.19 -3.11 3.04
C LEU A 36 -4.72 -3.23 2.60
N GLY A 37 -4.13 -2.13 2.12
CA GLY A 37 -2.73 -2.06 1.73
C GLY A 37 -1.78 -2.34 2.89
N ALA A 38 -2.05 -1.83 4.09
CA ALA A 38 -1.25 -2.12 5.29
C ALA A 38 -1.27 -3.61 5.66
N ILE A 39 -2.44 -4.26 5.60
CA ILE A 39 -2.56 -5.70 5.85
C ILE A 39 -1.71 -6.49 4.84
N LEU A 40 -1.83 -6.18 3.54
CA LEU A 40 -1.06 -6.83 2.49
C LEU A 40 0.44 -6.50 2.58
N SER A 41 0.80 -5.29 3.01
CA SER A 41 2.20 -4.89 3.25
C SER A 41 2.89 -5.77 4.28
N VAL A 42 2.21 -6.01 5.40
CA VAL A 42 2.73 -6.90 6.45
C VAL A 42 2.85 -8.33 5.93
N LEU A 43 1.81 -8.82 5.25
CA LEU A 43 1.81 -10.17 4.67
C LEU A 43 2.97 -10.36 3.70
N PHE A 44 3.10 -9.48 2.71
CA PHE A 44 4.16 -9.59 1.69
C PHE A 44 5.55 -9.31 2.25
N GLY A 45 5.71 -8.36 3.17
CA GLY A 45 6.98 -8.09 3.84
C GLY A 45 7.48 -9.29 4.66
N VAL A 46 6.58 -9.97 5.37
CA VAL A 46 6.90 -11.20 6.09
C VAL A 46 7.21 -12.33 5.11
N LEU A 47 6.37 -12.55 4.09
CA LEU A 47 6.60 -13.57 3.06
C LEU A 47 7.93 -13.36 2.32
N ALA A 48 8.30 -12.13 2.02
CA ALA A 48 9.58 -11.79 1.41
C ALA A 48 10.79 -12.09 2.31
N THR A 49 10.57 -12.18 3.64
CA THR A 49 11.65 -12.41 4.60
C THR A 49 11.77 -13.89 5.01
N VAL A 50 10.64 -14.57 5.21
CA VAL A 50 10.63 -15.95 5.74
C VAL A 50 10.13 -17.01 4.75
N GLY A 51 9.57 -16.60 3.61
CA GLY A 51 8.91 -17.49 2.65
C GLY A 51 9.81 -18.33 1.76
N GLY A 52 11.14 -18.34 2.00
CA GLY A 52 12.10 -19.07 1.18
C GLY A 52 12.36 -18.37 -0.18
N THR A 53 13.28 -18.95 -0.98
CA THR A 53 13.82 -18.31 -2.18
C THR A 53 12.76 -18.03 -3.25
N VAL A 54 11.85 -18.96 -3.49
CA VAL A 54 10.82 -18.82 -4.54
C VAL A 54 9.82 -17.73 -4.18
N VAL A 55 9.25 -17.80 -2.97
CA VAL A 55 8.26 -16.82 -2.48
C VAL A 55 8.87 -15.41 -2.42
N SER A 56 10.09 -15.29 -1.91
CA SER A 56 10.80 -14.01 -1.86
C SER A 56 11.03 -13.42 -3.25
N ARG A 57 11.36 -14.23 -4.27
CA ARG A 57 11.50 -13.76 -5.65
C ARG A 57 10.18 -13.33 -6.27
N VAL A 58 9.08 -14.05 -6.00
CA VAL A 58 7.74 -13.67 -6.50
C VAL A 58 7.32 -12.34 -5.91
N VAL A 59 7.48 -12.14 -4.60
CA VAL A 59 7.16 -10.85 -3.95
C VAL A 59 8.07 -9.74 -4.50
N ALA A 60 9.37 -10.00 -4.67
CA ALA A 60 10.30 -9.02 -5.22
C ALA A 60 9.93 -8.62 -6.67
N PHE A 61 9.49 -9.57 -7.49
CA PHE A 61 9.02 -9.30 -8.85
C PHE A 61 7.74 -8.45 -8.84
N TYR A 62 6.77 -8.79 -7.97
CA TYR A 62 5.58 -7.96 -7.77
C TYR A 62 5.93 -6.51 -7.38
N VAL A 63 6.79 -6.35 -6.38
CA VAL A 63 7.24 -5.02 -5.93
C VAL A 63 7.94 -4.26 -7.04
N PHE A 64 8.82 -4.93 -7.80
CA PHE A 64 9.51 -4.34 -8.96
C PHE A 64 8.52 -3.83 -10.01
N CYS A 65 7.52 -4.64 -10.39
CA CYS A 65 6.51 -4.25 -11.39
C CYS A 65 5.68 -3.05 -10.91
N ILE A 66 5.18 -3.10 -9.67
CA ILE A 66 4.30 -2.07 -9.15
C ILE A 66 5.04 -0.75 -8.92
N ARG A 67 6.21 -0.77 -8.30
CA ARG A 67 7.02 0.44 -8.06
C ARG A 67 7.66 1.01 -9.31
N GLY A 68 7.81 0.20 -10.35
CA GLY A 68 8.33 0.62 -11.66
C GLY A 68 7.28 1.28 -12.56
N THR A 69 6.00 1.33 -12.16
CA THR A 69 4.91 1.90 -12.96
C THR A 69 4.20 3.04 -12.22
N PRO A 70 3.80 4.13 -12.93
CA PRO A 70 3.04 5.21 -12.31
C PRO A 70 1.67 4.72 -11.80
N LEU A 71 1.24 5.20 -10.62
CA LEU A 71 -0.05 4.84 -10.02
C LEU A 71 -1.23 5.08 -10.97
N LEU A 72 -1.23 6.19 -11.71
CA LEU A 72 -2.29 6.50 -12.66
C LEU A 72 -2.43 5.42 -13.75
N VAL A 73 -1.30 4.91 -14.23
CA VAL A 73 -1.28 3.80 -15.21
C VAL A 73 -1.86 2.53 -14.60
N GLN A 74 -1.54 2.23 -13.34
CA GLN A 74 -2.10 1.08 -12.63
C GLN A 74 -3.63 1.16 -12.51
N ILE A 75 -4.18 2.35 -12.18
CA ILE A 75 -5.63 2.59 -12.14
C ILE A 75 -6.26 2.33 -13.51
N PHE A 76 -5.64 2.84 -14.58
CA PHE A 76 -6.14 2.63 -15.95
C PHE A 76 -6.07 1.17 -16.38
N ILE A 77 -5.01 0.44 -16.03
CA ILE A 77 -4.90 -0.99 -16.31
C ILE A 77 -6.02 -1.76 -15.59
N VAL A 78 -6.30 -1.46 -14.31
CA VAL A 78 -7.39 -2.12 -13.59
C VAL A 78 -8.74 -1.77 -14.20
N TYR A 79 -9.02 -0.49 -14.48
CA TYR A 79 -10.34 -0.08 -14.97
C TYR A 79 -10.60 -0.51 -16.42
N TYR A 80 -9.71 -0.12 -17.34
CA TYR A 80 -9.89 -0.41 -18.77
C TYR A 80 -9.43 -1.81 -19.14
N GLY A 81 -8.36 -2.32 -18.51
CA GLY A 81 -7.82 -3.65 -18.78
C GLY A 81 -8.81 -4.74 -18.36
N MET A 82 -9.37 -4.65 -17.15
CA MET A 82 -10.37 -5.62 -16.70
C MET A 82 -11.68 -5.54 -17.50
N GLY A 83 -11.98 -4.38 -18.09
CA GLY A 83 -13.10 -4.20 -19.01
C GLY A 83 -13.04 -5.11 -20.25
N GLN A 84 -11.83 -5.44 -20.72
CA GLN A 84 -11.61 -6.36 -21.86
C GLN A 84 -12.04 -7.81 -21.52
N PHE A 85 -11.99 -8.18 -20.25
CA PHE A 85 -12.36 -9.51 -19.74
C PHE A 85 -13.80 -9.58 -19.23
N ARG A 86 -14.64 -8.61 -19.59
CA ARG A 86 -16.02 -8.51 -19.12
C ARG A 86 -16.83 -9.82 -19.21
N PRO A 87 -16.86 -10.57 -20.33
CA PRO A 87 -17.63 -11.82 -20.39
C PRO A 87 -17.18 -12.81 -19.31
N PHE A 88 -15.88 -13.03 -19.20
CA PHE A 88 -15.29 -13.93 -18.19
C PHE A 88 -15.62 -13.49 -16.76
N LEU A 89 -15.51 -12.20 -16.46
CA LEU A 89 -15.80 -11.64 -15.13
C LEU A 89 -17.30 -11.70 -14.78
N GLN A 90 -18.18 -11.66 -15.79
CA GLN A 90 -19.62 -11.86 -15.62
C GLN A 90 -19.95 -13.31 -15.27
N ASP A 91 -19.33 -14.27 -15.95
CA ASP A 91 -19.50 -15.70 -15.66
C ASP A 91 -19.05 -16.06 -14.23
N TRP A 92 -18.03 -15.39 -13.74
CA TRP A 92 -17.53 -15.54 -12.35
C TRP A 92 -18.29 -14.69 -11.31
N GLY A 93 -19.24 -13.89 -11.75
CA GLY A 93 -20.07 -13.06 -10.87
C GLY A 93 -19.33 -11.88 -10.20
N VAL A 94 -18.11 -11.53 -10.65
CA VAL A 94 -17.28 -10.47 -10.05
C VAL A 94 -17.27 -9.16 -10.86
N TRP A 95 -17.99 -9.11 -11.97
CA TRP A 95 -18.06 -7.93 -12.83
C TRP A 95 -18.56 -6.67 -12.10
N PHE A 96 -19.41 -6.82 -11.08
CA PHE A 96 -19.92 -5.68 -10.32
C PHE A 96 -18.83 -4.84 -9.66
N ILE A 97 -17.66 -5.44 -9.35
CA ILE A 97 -16.50 -4.74 -8.79
C ILE A 97 -15.83 -3.89 -9.87
N PHE A 98 -15.55 -4.48 -11.03
CA PHE A 98 -14.73 -3.85 -12.07
C PHE A 98 -15.50 -2.86 -12.96
N ARG A 99 -16.83 -2.86 -12.93
CA ARG A 99 -17.64 -1.85 -13.62
C ARG A 99 -17.66 -0.51 -12.89
N GLU A 100 -17.38 -0.49 -11.59
CA GLU A 100 -17.44 0.71 -10.77
C GLU A 100 -16.03 1.30 -10.57
N PRO A 101 -15.77 2.55 -11.02
CA PRO A 101 -14.46 3.20 -10.89
C PRO A 101 -13.94 3.23 -9.46
N PHE A 102 -14.82 3.33 -8.48
CA PHE A 102 -14.50 3.36 -7.05
C PHE A 102 -13.73 2.09 -6.62
N TRP A 103 -14.23 0.91 -6.96
CA TRP A 103 -13.58 -0.35 -6.60
C TRP A 103 -12.28 -0.58 -7.36
N CYS A 104 -12.23 -0.18 -8.63
CA CYS A 104 -11.00 -0.23 -9.42
C CYS A 104 -9.91 0.65 -8.82
N ALA A 105 -10.27 1.85 -8.34
CA ALA A 105 -9.35 2.73 -7.65
C ALA A 105 -8.87 2.13 -6.32
N ILE A 106 -9.76 1.56 -5.51
CA ILE A 106 -9.40 0.86 -4.26
C ILE A 106 -8.42 -0.27 -4.54
N ILE A 107 -8.67 -1.11 -5.54
CA ILE A 107 -7.79 -2.23 -5.90
C ILE A 107 -6.40 -1.70 -6.28
N ALA A 108 -6.33 -0.73 -7.20
CA ALA A 108 -5.06 -0.18 -7.66
C ALA A 108 -4.27 0.49 -6.52
N LEU A 109 -4.93 1.32 -5.69
CA LEU A 109 -4.34 1.96 -4.53
C LEU A 109 -3.86 0.94 -3.48
N THR A 110 -4.66 -0.09 -3.21
CA THR A 110 -4.31 -1.16 -2.27
C THR A 110 -3.08 -1.93 -2.73
N VAL A 111 -3.04 -2.33 -4.01
CA VAL A 111 -1.91 -3.03 -4.61
C VAL A 111 -0.66 -2.16 -4.60
N ASN A 112 -0.79 -0.88 -4.91
CA ASN A 112 0.32 0.07 -4.86
C ASN A 112 0.86 0.23 -3.43
N THR A 113 -0.01 0.55 -2.46
CA THR A 113 0.35 0.69 -1.03
C THR A 113 1.00 -0.58 -0.48
N ALA A 114 0.47 -1.76 -0.86
CA ALA A 114 1.04 -3.03 -0.44
C ALA A 114 2.47 -3.25 -0.95
N ALA A 115 2.79 -2.83 -2.17
CA ALA A 115 4.13 -2.95 -2.71
C ALA A 115 5.14 -2.05 -1.97
N TYR A 116 4.81 -0.78 -1.76
CA TYR A 116 5.68 0.14 -1.02
C TYR A 116 5.82 -0.28 0.44
N GLY A 117 4.71 -0.52 1.14
CA GLY A 117 4.71 -0.91 2.54
C GLY A 117 5.40 -2.26 2.81
N SER A 118 5.34 -3.22 1.87
CA SER A 118 6.04 -4.51 2.02
C SER A 118 7.55 -4.35 2.10
N GLU A 119 8.14 -3.40 1.37
CA GLU A 119 9.58 -3.10 1.44
C GLU A 119 9.94 -2.44 2.78
N ILE A 120 9.07 -1.57 3.31
CA ILE A 120 9.27 -0.95 4.63
C ILE A 120 9.24 -2.03 5.73
N VAL A 121 8.26 -2.93 5.69
CA VAL A 121 8.16 -4.06 6.63
C VAL A 121 9.37 -4.99 6.50
N ARG A 122 9.77 -5.34 5.27
CA ARG A 122 10.95 -6.18 5.01
C ARG A 122 12.23 -5.51 5.52
N GLY A 123 12.39 -4.20 5.27
CA GLY A 123 13.51 -3.41 5.78
C GLY A 123 13.56 -3.42 7.31
N GLY A 124 12.42 -3.17 7.97
CA GLY A 124 12.29 -3.23 9.41
C GLY A 124 12.63 -4.59 10.00
N LEU A 125 12.16 -5.69 9.39
CA LEU A 125 12.50 -7.05 9.84
C LEU A 125 14.00 -7.36 9.67
N LYS A 126 14.63 -6.91 8.60
CA LYS A 126 16.06 -7.12 8.34
C LYS A 126 16.98 -6.23 9.18
N SER A 127 16.47 -5.13 9.71
CA SER A 127 17.25 -4.20 10.54
C SER A 127 17.46 -4.66 11.98
N VAL A 128 16.77 -5.74 12.41
CA VAL A 128 16.93 -6.30 13.76
C VAL A 128 18.36 -6.84 13.93
N PRO A 129 19.14 -6.32 14.92
CA PRO A 129 20.52 -6.76 15.11
C PRO A 129 20.62 -8.26 15.42
N ALA A 130 21.51 -8.96 14.71
CA ALA A 130 21.72 -10.40 14.89
C ALA A 130 22.06 -10.77 16.34
N GLY A 131 22.88 -9.96 17.02
CA GLY A 131 23.22 -10.18 18.43
C GLY A 131 22.03 -10.17 19.38
N GLN A 132 20.99 -9.38 19.11
CA GLN A 132 19.77 -9.41 19.93
C GLN A 132 18.95 -10.70 19.69
N ILE A 133 18.95 -11.20 18.46
CA ILE A 133 18.33 -12.48 18.13
C ILE A 133 19.08 -13.64 18.79
N GLU A 134 20.41 -13.61 18.74
CA GLU A 134 21.27 -14.63 19.38
C GLU A 134 21.14 -14.62 20.90
N ALA A 135 21.18 -13.44 21.53
CA ALA A 135 20.97 -13.29 22.96
C ALA A 135 19.60 -13.83 23.40
N ALA A 136 18.55 -13.51 22.67
CA ALA A 136 17.21 -14.04 22.94
C ALA A 136 17.12 -15.56 22.80
N LYS A 137 17.80 -16.14 21.80
CA LYS A 137 17.91 -17.60 21.63
C LYS A 137 18.68 -18.24 22.76
N ALA A 138 19.77 -17.63 23.24
CA ALA A 138 20.54 -18.08 24.39
C ALA A 138 19.68 -18.08 25.68
N CYS A 139 18.70 -17.19 25.80
CA CYS A 139 17.69 -17.19 26.87
C CYS A 139 16.54 -18.18 26.64
N GLY A 140 16.65 -19.09 25.66
CA GLY A 140 15.65 -20.11 25.36
C GLY A 140 14.46 -19.64 24.53
N MET A 141 14.48 -18.41 23.98
CA MET A 141 13.41 -17.92 23.11
C MET A 141 13.53 -18.51 21.71
N SER A 142 12.43 -19.05 21.19
CA SER A 142 12.36 -19.59 19.83
C SER A 142 10.99 -19.34 19.20
N GLY A 143 10.88 -19.53 17.87
CA GLY A 143 9.62 -19.46 17.14
C GLY A 143 8.82 -18.18 17.41
N VAL A 144 7.53 -18.34 17.68
CA VAL A 144 6.58 -17.24 17.88
C VAL A 144 6.97 -16.32 19.05
N LEU A 145 7.55 -16.88 20.13
CA LEU A 145 7.96 -16.10 21.29
C LEU A 145 9.07 -15.10 20.94
N LEU A 146 10.07 -15.55 20.18
CA LEU A 146 11.17 -14.71 19.69
C LEU A 146 10.65 -13.58 18.79
N TYR A 147 9.76 -13.91 17.84
CA TYR A 147 9.16 -12.91 16.95
C TYR A 147 8.34 -11.88 17.72
N ARG A 148 7.44 -12.34 18.61
CA ARG A 148 6.52 -11.44 19.33
C ARG A 148 7.24 -10.52 20.32
N ARG A 149 8.29 -11.00 21.02
CA ARG A 149 8.94 -10.24 22.10
C ARG A 149 10.14 -9.44 21.64
N ILE A 150 10.84 -9.88 20.62
CA ILE A 150 12.10 -9.26 20.19
C ILE A 150 11.99 -8.70 18.77
N ILE A 151 11.72 -9.55 17.78
CA ILE A 151 11.83 -9.15 16.37
C ILE A 151 10.77 -8.12 16.00
N LEU A 152 9.50 -8.37 16.26
CA LEU A 152 8.42 -7.48 15.85
C LEU A 152 8.46 -6.10 16.51
N PRO A 153 8.68 -5.95 17.84
CA PRO A 153 8.77 -4.61 18.44
C PRO A 153 9.92 -3.76 17.88
N ILE A 154 11.06 -4.40 17.62
CA ILE A 154 12.22 -3.70 17.08
C ILE A 154 11.99 -3.35 15.61
N ALA A 155 11.54 -4.33 14.81
CA ALA A 155 11.23 -4.14 13.40
C ALA A 155 10.18 -3.04 13.19
N PHE A 156 9.15 -2.99 14.02
CA PHE A 156 8.12 -1.95 13.97
C PHE A 156 8.70 -0.56 14.21
N ARG A 157 9.51 -0.39 15.25
CA ARG A 157 10.17 0.89 15.54
C ARG A 157 11.09 1.34 14.40
N GLN A 158 11.78 0.41 13.76
CA GLN A 158 12.67 0.70 12.63
C GLN A 158 11.90 0.99 11.33
N ALA A 159 10.69 0.45 11.17
CA ALA A 159 9.83 0.67 10.01
C ALA A 159 9.09 2.03 10.07
N LEU A 160 8.81 2.58 11.27
CA LEU A 160 8.04 3.81 11.43
C LEU A 160 8.56 5.01 10.62
N PRO A 161 9.88 5.32 10.58
CA PRO A 161 10.38 6.44 9.77
C PRO A 161 10.10 6.23 8.28
N GLY A 162 10.17 4.98 7.78
CA GLY A 162 9.83 4.64 6.41
C GLY A 162 8.37 4.94 6.07
N TYR A 163 7.46 4.57 6.95
CA TYR A 163 6.03 4.88 6.78
C TYR A 163 5.76 6.39 6.79
N SER A 164 6.45 7.15 7.65
CA SER A 164 6.27 8.61 7.71
C SER A 164 6.74 9.34 6.44
N ASN A 165 7.59 8.73 5.63
CA ASN A 165 8.05 9.30 4.38
C ASN A 165 7.16 8.92 3.17
N GLU A 166 6.29 7.91 3.31
CA GLU A 166 5.38 7.43 2.24
C GLU A 166 3.98 8.04 2.33
N ILE A 167 3.66 8.70 3.45
CA ILE A 167 2.38 9.39 3.68
C ILE A 167 2.52 10.89 3.39
#